data_dd200a6b6374d67d24682cca38ae4596
#
_entry.id   dd200a6b6374d67d24682cca38ae4596
#
_cell.length_a   1.000
_cell.length_b   1.000
_cell.length_c   1.000
_cell.angle_alpha   90.00
_cell.angle_beta   90.00
_cell.angle_gamma   90.00
#
_symmetry.space_group_name_H-M   'P 1'
#
loop_
_entity.id
_entity.type
_entity.pdbx_description
1 polymer ?
#
loop_
_entity_poly.entity_id
_entity_poly.type
_entity_poly.pdbx_seq_one_letter_code
_entity_poly.pdbx_strand_id
1 'polypeptide(L)'
;MSYYVQELIAKEKERQENGVELIASENYISDDIRNALGSVFTDKYAEGYPGRRYYGGCQVVDELEKYCQEKWQEVFDTNYHVNVQPHSGTQANMAAFAAVLKPGDKILSLDLNSGGHLSHGSPVSFSGKTYYIYHYGLDENGYIDYENLEKMIRFHKPQLILAGASAYSREIDFQRIRDIINKYTTFNLNLDWNPNRYFPYFIVDMSHIAGLVAAGDHQTPFGLADIITTTTHKTLRGPRGGLIFCKQDLAKKIDSAVFPNIQGGPHMHVIAAKAICAEEAQTPEFARYIHQVAFNAREMAEEFIRLGYKVVTGGTDNHMFLIDLSKTHPHVTGKMVQDKLDEYLITVNKNMVPGDQRKPSETSGIRIGTAAMTTRNWTCRQFIACARIIGCILDDLEKETRELNSSFNGKE
;
A
#
# COMPACT_ATOMS: atom_id res chain seq x y z
N MET A 1 -11.90 29.80 19.05
CA MET A 1 -11.49 28.39 18.73
C MET A 1 -12.62 27.44 19.12
N SER A 2 -12.89 26.44 18.32
CA SER A 2 -13.86 25.40 18.71
C SER A 2 -13.21 24.53 19.78
N TYR A 3 -13.58 24.70 21.03
CA TYR A 3 -13.11 23.86 22.15
C TYR A 3 -13.36 22.38 21.89
N TYR A 4 -14.44 22.03 21.18
CA TYR A 4 -14.81 20.65 20.86
C TYR A 4 -13.80 19.96 19.92
N VAL A 5 -13.30 20.65 18.90
CA VAL A 5 -12.27 20.08 18.01
C VAL A 5 -10.95 19.82 18.77
N GLN A 6 -10.58 20.74 19.67
CA GLN A 6 -9.40 20.54 20.53
C GLN A 6 -9.57 19.34 21.48
N GLU A 7 -10.77 19.15 22.01
CA GLU A 7 -11.09 17.98 22.82
C GLU A 7 -10.98 16.67 22.01
N LEU A 8 -11.47 16.64 20.75
CA LEU A 8 -11.34 15.47 19.86
C LEU A 8 -9.88 15.18 19.52
N ILE A 9 -9.07 16.21 19.27
CA ILE A 9 -7.63 16.04 19.04
C ILE A 9 -6.95 15.44 20.27
N ALA A 10 -7.30 15.91 21.47
CA ALA A 10 -6.75 15.37 22.71
C ALA A 10 -7.14 13.91 22.93
N LYS A 11 -8.41 13.56 22.70
CA LYS A 11 -8.90 12.18 22.78
C LYS A 11 -8.21 11.24 21.79
N GLU A 12 -8.01 11.68 20.54
CA GLU A 12 -7.31 10.87 19.55
C GLU A 12 -5.83 10.72 19.91
N LYS A 13 -5.20 11.76 20.44
CA LYS A 13 -3.83 11.66 20.96
C LYS A 13 -3.72 10.62 22.08
N GLU A 14 -4.64 10.68 23.05
CA GLU A 14 -4.71 9.71 24.15
C GLU A 14 -4.93 8.30 23.65
N ARG A 15 -5.85 8.09 22.67
CA ARG A 15 -6.06 6.79 22.04
C ARG A 15 -4.78 6.24 21.41
N GLN A 16 -4.09 7.09 20.64
CA GLN A 16 -2.83 6.69 20.01
C GLN A 16 -1.73 6.40 21.03
N GLU A 17 -1.60 7.17 22.08
CA GLU A 17 -0.57 6.99 23.12
C GLU A 17 -0.77 5.70 23.92
N ASN A 18 -2.01 5.35 24.22
CA ASN A 18 -2.35 4.18 25.04
C ASN A 18 -2.58 2.91 24.22
N GLY A 19 -2.84 3.03 22.92
CA GLY A 19 -3.16 1.92 22.03
C GLY A 19 -1.94 1.24 21.42
N VAL A 20 -2.15 -0.01 21.00
CA VAL A 20 -1.23 -0.82 20.20
C VAL A 20 -1.70 -0.80 18.75
N GLU A 21 -1.01 -0.07 17.89
CA GLU A 21 -1.39 0.12 16.49
C GLU A 21 -0.72 -0.94 15.59
N LEU A 22 -1.52 -1.87 15.09
CA LEU A 22 -1.05 -2.96 14.22
C LEU A 22 -1.69 -2.92 12.81
N ILE A 23 -2.35 -1.83 12.44
CA ILE A 23 -2.80 -1.64 11.06
C ILE A 23 -1.58 -1.41 10.16
N ALA A 24 -1.38 -2.31 9.18
CA ALA A 24 -0.19 -2.32 8.32
C ALA A 24 -0.01 -1.07 7.45
N SER A 25 -1.07 -0.27 7.28
CA SER A 25 -1.06 0.97 6.50
C SER A 25 -0.96 2.24 7.34
N GLU A 26 -0.80 2.13 8.66
CA GLU A 26 -0.65 3.24 9.58
C GLU A 26 0.78 3.39 10.10
N ASN A 27 1.14 4.62 10.46
CA ASN A 27 2.44 4.95 11.04
C ASN A 27 2.39 6.32 11.73
N TYR A 28 3.44 6.64 12.49
CA TYR A 28 3.59 7.91 13.19
C TYR A 28 4.65 8.77 12.48
N ILE A 29 4.27 9.98 12.13
CA ILE A 29 5.17 10.97 11.51
C ILE A 29 6.03 11.66 12.55
N SER A 30 7.19 12.19 12.13
CA SER A 30 8.04 13.06 12.96
C SER A 30 7.37 14.41 13.27
N ASP A 31 7.89 15.10 14.25
CA ASP A 31 7.42 16.46 14.58
C ASP A 31 7.75 17.45 13.46
N ASP A 32 8.86 17.26 12.73
CA ASP A 32 9.22 18.13 11.61
C ASP A 32 8.22 17.99 10.45
N ILE A 33 7.81 16.76 10.12
CA ILE A 33 6.72 16.52 9.16
C ILE A 33 5.42 17.14 9.63
N ARG A 34 5.08 17.02 10.92
CA ARG A 34 3.87 17.59 11.50
C ARG A 34 3.89 19.11 11.45
N ASN A 35 5.03 19.74 11.74
CA ASN A 35 5.21 21.19 11.67
C ASN A 35 5.08 21.70 10.22
N ALA A 36 5.63 20.97 9.24
CA ALA A 36 5.49 21.31 7.83
C ALA A 36 4.02 21.32 7.37
N LEU A 37 3.22 20.33 7.84
CA LEU A 37 1.78 20.26 7.54
C LEU A 37 0.99 21.44 8.07
N GLY A 38 1.41 22.06 9.18
CA GLY A 38 0.82 23.26 9.76
C GLY A 38 1.46 24.59 9.32
N SER A 39 2.37 24.55 8.34
CA SER A 39 3.11 25.74 7.89
C SER A 39 2.28 26.67 7.00
N VAL A 40 2.83 27.87 6.75
CA VAL A 40 2.23 28.90 5.86
C VAL A 40 2.06 28.43 4.41
N PHE A 41 2.67 27.33 4.00
CA PHE A 41 2.42 26.73 2.70
C PHE A 41 0.96 26.28 2.52
N THR A 42 0.20 26.12 3.60
CA THR A 42 -1.25 25.87 3.59
C THR A 42 -2.02 26.98 2.88
N ASP A 43 -1.56 28.22 2.95
CA ASP A 43 -2.25 29.39 2.43
C ASP A 43 -2.02 29.61 0.93
N LYS A 44 -1.04 28.89 0.32
CA LYS A 44 -0.60 29.19 -1.05
C LYS A 44 -1.30 28.31 -2.10
N TYR A 45 -1.93 28.94 -3.07
CA TYR A 45 -2.47 28.31 -4.26
C TYR A 45 -1.42 28.25 -5.38
N ALA A 46 -1.16 27.07 -5.95
CA ALA A 46 -0.04 26.85 -6.88
C ALA A 46 -0.40 25.90 -8.06
N GLU A 47 -1.55 26.12 -8.72
CA GLU A 47 -1.94 25.36 -9.91
C GLU A 47 -0.87 25.43 -11.00
N GLY A 48 -0.67 24.32 -11.68
CA GLY A 48 0.40 24.14 -12.67
C GLY A 48 1.66 23.51 -12.06
N TYR A 49 2.79 23.77 -12.67
CA TYR A 49 4.08 23.18 -12.33
C TYR A 49 5.18 24.25 -12.20
N PRO A 50 6.32 23.95 -11.56
CA PRO A 50 7.41 24.91 -11.42
C PRO A 50 7.77 25.63 -12.70
N GLY A 51 7.79 26.97 -12.68
CA GLY A 51 8.04 27.83 -13.83
C GLY A 51 6.86 27.99 -14.81
N ARG A 52 5.75 27.28 -14.57
CA ARG A 52 4.54 27.32 -15.42
C ARG A 52 3.27 27.30 -14.55
N ARG A 53 3.21 28.21 -13.56
CA ARG A 53 2.04 28.35 -12.68
C ARG A 53 0.98 29.24 -13.29
N TYR A 54 -0.26 28.99 -12.90
CA TYR A 54 -1.40 29.83 -13.27
C TYR A 54 -1.51 31.10 -12.41
N TYR A 55 -0.81 31.17 -11.28
CA TYR A 55 -0.86 32.26 -10.33
C TYR A 55 0.54 32.83 -10.07
N GLY A 56 0.60 34.13 -9.69
CA GLY A 56 1.81 34.80 -9.24
C GLY A 56 2.22 34.40 -7.81
N GLY A 57 3.42 34.83 -7.41
CA GLY A 57 3.93 34.60 -6.05
C GLY A 57 4.30 33.15 -5.78
N CYS A 58 4.70 32.39 -6.80
CA CYS A 58 5.01 30.96 -6.70
C CYS A 58 6.51 30.64 -6.64
N GLN A 59 7.39 31.62 -6.52
CA GLN A 59 8.83 31.44 -6.58
C GLN A 59 9.32 30.42 -5.53
N VAL A 60 8.89 30.59 -4.27
CA VAL A 60 9.29 29.74 -3.17
C VAL A 60 8.68 28.33 -3.28
N VAL A 61 7.41 28.24 -3.70
CA VAL A 61 6.78 26.90 -3.91
C VAL A 61 7.36 26.17 -5.11
N ASP A 62 7.88 26.88 -6.13
CA ASP A 62 8.60 26.29 -7.24
C ASP A 62 9.92 25.65 -6.77
N GLU A 63 10.66 26.35 -5.90
CA GLU A 63 11.89 25.79 -5.28
C GLU A 63 11.55 24.56 -4.43
N LEU A 64 10.52 24.67 -3.59
CA LEU A 64 10.08 23.56 -2.74
C LEU A 64 9.68 22.32 -3.54
N GLU A 65 8.87 22.49 -4.61
CA GLU A 65 8.41 21.35 -5.40
C GLU A 65 9.56 20.68 -6.14
N LYS A 66 10.49 21.45 -6.73
CA LYS A 66 11.71 20.92 -7.36
C LYS A 66 12.57 20.17 -6.35
N TYR A 67 12.81 20.78 -5.19
CA TYR A 67 13.58 20.15 -4.12
C TYR A 67 12.97 18.82 -3.68
N CYS A 68 11.65 18.79 -3.49
CA CYS A 68 10.92 17.58 -3.15
C CYS A 68 11.09 16.48 -4.24
N GLN A 69 11.02 16.85 -5.53
CA GLN A 69 11.22 15.93 -6.64
C GLN A 69 12.65 15.35 -6.64
N GLU A 70 13.65 16.20 -6.49
CA GLU A 70 15.07 15.80 -6.42
C GLU A 70 15.33 14.85 -5.25
N LYS A 71 14.81 15.17 -4.05
CA LYS A 71 14.97 14.30 -2.88
C LYS A 71 14.35 12.92 -3.06
N TRP A 72 13.18 12.82 -3.70
CA TRP A 72 12.60 11.53 -4.00
C TRP A 72 13.34 10.74 -5.08
N GLN A 73 14.02 11.40 -6.02
CA GLN A 73 14.93 10.73 -6.95
C GLN A 73 16.14 10.17 -6.22
N GLU A 74 16.70 10.92 -5.26
CA GLU A 74 17.82 10.47 -4.42
C GLU A 74 17.45 9.25 -3.55
N VAL A 75 16.26 9.26 -2.91
CA VAL A 75 15.78 8.14 -2.05
C VAL A 75 15.80 6.81 -2.79
N PHE A 76 15.42 6.80 -4.06
CA PHE A 76 15.31 5.57 -4.85
C PHE A 76 16.42 5.40 -5.89
N ASP A 77 17.46 6.22 -5.85
CA ASP A 77 18.59 6.23 -6.80
C ASP A 77 18.10 6.09 -8.25
N THR A 78 17.24 7.02 -8.69
CA THR A 78 16.55 6.92 -9.97
C THR A 78 16.57 8.21 -10.77
N ASN A 79 16.54 8.07 -12.10
CA ASN A 79 16.37 9.17 -13.04
C ASN A 79 14.91 9.29 -13.55
N TYR A 80 13.94 8.62 -12.93
CA TYR A 80 12.55 8.75 -13.30
C TYR A 80 12.05 10.17 -13.02
N HIS A 81 11.14 10.66 -13.87
CA HIS A 81 10.39 11.86 -13.55
C HIS A 81 9.53 11.62 -12.32
N VAL A 82 9.48 12.60 -11.42
CA VAL A 82 8.72 12.51 -10.16
C VAL A 82 7.62 13.57 -10.16
N ASN A 83 6.37 13.14 -9.99
CA ASN A 83 5.26 14.03 -9.71
C ASN A 83 4.86 13.88 -8.23
N VAL A 84 5.05 14.97 -7.46
CA VAL A 84 4.82 14.99 -6.00
C VAL A 84 3.44 15.56 -5.63
N GLN A 85 2.62 15.95 -6.61
CA GLN A 85 1.33 16.59 -6.40
C GLN A 85 0.16 15.66 -6.02
N PRO A 86 0.15 14.33 -6.28
CA PRO A 86 -0.98 13.50 -5.93
C PRO A 86 -1.35 13.59 -4.45
N HIS A 87 -2.66 13.87 -4.18
CA HIS A 87 -3.18 14.03 -2.81
C HIS A 87 -3.24 12.71 -2.05
N SER A 88 -3.34 11.58 -2.75
CA SER A 88 -3.41 10.24 -2.18
C SER A 88 -2.88 9.19 -3.15
N GLY A 89 -2.64 7.95 -2.65
CA GLY A 89 -2.27 6.81 -3.51
C GLY A 89 -3.34 6.47 -4.55
N THR A 90 -4.61 6.53 -4.19
CA THR A 90 -5.71 6.31 -5.15
C THR A 90 -5.71 7.33 -6.28
N GLN A 91 -5.46 8.62 -5.99
CA GLN A 91 -5.35 9.65 -7.02
C GLN A 91 -4.07 9.49 -7.86
N ALA A 92 -2.97 9.04 -7.25
CA ALA A 92 -1.77 8.68 -8.00
C ALA A 92 -2.04 7.54 -9.01
N ASN A 93 -2.73 6.48 -8.59
CA ASN A 93 -3.15 5.39 -9.49
C ASN A 93 -4.11 5.90 -10.58
N MET A 94 -5.09 6.73 -10.21
CA MET A 94 -6.04 7.30 -11.15
C MET A 94 -5.33 8.13 -12.22
N ALA A 95 -4.38 8.98 -11.84
CA ALA A 95 -3.58 9.78 -12.76
C ALA A 95 -2.67 8.91 -13.65
N ALA A 96 -2.01 7.91 -13.06
CA ALA A 96 -1.16 6.97 -13.78
C ALA A 96 -1.95 6.21 -14.86
N PHE A 97 -3.16 5.73 -14.54
CA PHE A 97 -4.01 5.04 -15.52
C PHE A 97 -4.51 5.99 -16.61
N ALA A 98 -5.03 7.16 -16.22
CA ALA A 98 -5.52 8.17 -17.18
C ALA A 98 -4.44 8.70 -18.14
N ALA A 99 -3.15 8.65 -17.72
CA ALA A 99 -2.04 9.07 -18.58
C ALA A 99 -1.79 8.14 -19.76
N VAL A 100 -2.13 6.84 -19.61
CA VAL A 100 -1.71 5.79 -20.55
C VAL A 100 -2.87 4.95 -21.11
N LEU A 101 -4.07 5.06 -20.52
CA LEU A 101 -5.25 4.29 -20.91
C LEU A 101 -6.40 5.20 -21.36
N LYS A 102 -7.32 4.59 -22.11
CA LYS A 102 -8.64 5.15 -22.45
C LYS A 102 -9.73 4.36 -21.73
N PRO A 103 -10.89 4.96 -21.45
CA PRO A 103 -12.04 4.21 -20.93
C PRO A 103 -12.33 2.96 -21.79
N GLY A 104 -12.53 1.82 -21.14
CA GLY A 104 -12.72 0.52 -21.80
C GLY A 104 -11.44 -0.24 -22.14
N ASP A 105 -10.25 0.32 -21.90
CA ASP A 105 -9.01 -0.46 -21.99
C ASP A 105 -8.95 -1.56 -20.91
N LYS A 106 -8.15 -2.58 -21.17
CA LYS A 106 -8.01 -3.75 -20.27
C LYS A 106 -6.87 -3.58 -19.31
N ILE A 107 -7.13 -3.84 -18.03
CA ILE A 107 -6.13 -3.90 -16.97
C ILE A 107 -6.05 -5.33 -16.45
N LEU A 108 -4.85 -5.84 -16.24
CA LEU A 108 -4.57 -7.07 -15.51
C LEU A 108 -3.91 -6.72 -14.19
N SER A 109 -4.54 -7.09 -13.07
CA SER A 109 -4.08 -6.77 -11.71
C SER A 109 -4.22 -7.96 -10.76
N LEU A 110 -3.58 -7.89 -9.59
CA LEU A 110 -3.81 -8.86 -8.52
C LEU A 110 -5.25 -8.73 -8.01
N ASP A 111 -5.94 -9.87 -7.87
CA ASP A 111 -7.31 -9.89 -7.33
C ASP A 111 -7.37 -9.32 -5.90
N LEU A 112 -8.47 -8.65 -5.57
CA LEU A 112 -8.70 -8.07 -4.25
C LEU A 112 -8.65 -9.13 -3.13
N ASN A 113 -9.24 -10.31 -3.38
CA ASN A 113 -9.23 -11.43 -2.43
C ASN A 113 -7.84 -12.06 -2.29
N SER A 114 -6.95 -11.79 -3.24
CA SER A 114 -5.54 -12.20 -3.24
C SER A 114 -4.61 -11.15 -2.64
N GLY A 115 -5.17 -10.07 -2.08
CA GLY A 115 -4.41 -9.00 -1.45
C GLY A 115 -4.22 -7.75 -2.31
N GLY A 116 -4.88 -7.64 -3.47
CA GLY A 116 -4.90 -6.43 -4.30
C GLY A 116 -5.52 -5.22 -3.56
N HIS A 117 -5.40 -4.03 -4.16
CA HIS A 117 -5.99 -2.81 -3.62
C HIS A 117 -7.31 -2.47 -4.32
N LEU A 118 -8.23 -1.76 -3.64
CA LEU A 118 -9.50 -1.32 -4.24
C LEU A 118 -9.30 -0.55 -5.55
N SER A 119 -8.29 0.32 -5.64
CA SER A 119 -7.99 1.08 -6.86
C SER A 119 -7.36 0.25 -8.00
N HIS A 120 -7.11 -1.04 -7.77
CA HIS A 120 -6.55 -1.96 -8.75
C HIS A 120 -7.61 -2.69 -9.59
N GLY A 121 -8.87 -2.26 -9.55
CA GLY A 121 -9.91 -2.81 -10.41
C GLY A 121 -11.18 -3.24 -9.68
N SER A 122 -11.33 -2.94 -8.39
CA SER A 122 -12.57 -3.24 -7.66
C SER A 122 -13.78 -2.61 -8.35
N PRO A 123 -14.90 -3.34 -8.53
CA PRO A 123 -16.11 -2.80 -9.20
C PRO A 123 -16.69 -1.55 -8.56
N VAL A 124 -16.41 -1.31 -7.27
CA VAL A 124 -16.86 -0.10 -6.56
C VAL A 124 -15.91 1.09 -6.72
N SER A 125 -14.70 0.85 -7.20
CA SER A 125 -13.66 1.86 -7.42
C SER A 125 -13.77 2.51 -8.81
N PHE A 126 -13.08 3.66 -8.98
CA PHE A 126 -12.97 4.32 -10.28
C PHE A 126 -12.44 3.38 -11.37
N SER A 127 -11.46 2.54 -11.05
CA SER A 127 -10.81 1.66 -12.00
C SER A 127 -11.76 0.59 -12.55
N GLY A 128 -12.51 -0.09 -11.67
CA GLY A 128 -13.50 -1.09 -12.10
C GLY A 128 -14.71 -0.50 -12.80
N LYS A 129 -14.99 0.82 -12.62
CA LYS A 129 -16.07 1.53 -13.34
C LYS A 129 -15.64 2.06 -14.71
N THR A 130 -14.34 2.21 -14.95
CA THR A 130 -13.81 2.85 -16.17
C THR A 130 -13.19 1.87 -17.14
N TYR A 131 -12.60 0.77 -16.64
CA TYR A 131 -11.78 -0.17 -17.40
C TYR A 131 -12.33 -1.58 -17.34
N TYR A 132 -11.98 -2.42 -18.33
CA TYR A 132 -12.21 -3.86 -18.23
C TYR A 132 -11.11 -4.50 -17.40
N ILE A 133 -11.48 -5.11 -16.29
CA ILE A 133 -10.54 -5.65 -15.32
C ILE A 133 -10.46 -7.17 -15.46
N TYR A 134 -9.23 -7.65 -15.54
CA TYR A 134 -8.86 -9.06 -15.42
C TYR A 134 -7.94 -9.22 -14.23
N HIS A 135 -7.99 -10.38 -13.61
CA HIS A 135 -7.20 -10.64 -12.42
C HIS A 135 -6.29 -11.84 -12.61
N TYR A 136 -5.07 -11.74 -12.07
CA TYR A 136 -4.27 -12.90 -11.71
C TYR A 136 -4.40 -13.12 -10.20
N GLY A 137 -4.16 -14.35 -9.74
CA GLY A 137 -4.37 -14.74 -8.35
C GLY A 137 -3.10 -15.25 -7.70
N LEU A 138 -3.33 -16.01 -6.64
CA LEU A 138 -2.31 -16.74 -5.90
C LEU A 138 -2.39 -18.23 -6.22
N ASP A 139 -1.28 -18.93 -6.05
CA ASP A 139 -1.23 -20.39 -6.07
C ASP A 139 -1.84 -21.02 -4.80
N GLU A 140 -1.83 -22.32 -4.70
CA GLU A 140 -2.37 -23.07 -3.56
C GLU A 140 -1.62 -22.81 -2.23
N ASN A 141 -0.39 -22.31 -2.31
CA ASN A 141 0.44 -21.96 -1.16
C ASN A 141 0.31 -20.49 -0.76
N GLY A 142 -0.48 -19.69 -1.52
CA GLY A 142 -0.71 -18.27 -1.27
C GLY A 142 0.36 -17.36 -1.88
N TYR A 143 1.21 -17.84 -2.78
CA TYR A 143 2.15 -17.02 -3.54
C TYR A 143 1.54 -16.55 -4.85
N ILE A 144 2.05 -15.42 -5.39
CA ILE A 144 1.61 -14.93 -6.71
C ILE A 144 1.83 -16.02 -7.76
N ASP A 145 0.73 -16.39 -8.46
CA ASP A 145 0.77 -17.35 -9.55
C ASP A 145 1.25 -16.66 -10.84
N TYR A 146 2.58 -16.65 -11.05
CA TYR A 146 3.20 -16.07 -12.23
C TYR A 146 2.87 -16.84 -13.52
N GLU A 147 2.53 -18.12 -13.45
CA GLU A 147 2.08 -18.89 -14.61
C GLU A 147 0.66 -18.48 -15.03
N ASN A 148 -0.21 -18.27 -14.05
CA ASN A 148 -1.54 -17.71 -14.30
C ASN A 148 -1.43 -16.30 -14.86
N LEU A 149 -0.56 -15.44 -14.30
CA LEU A 149 -0.28 -14.11 -14.83
C LEU A 149 0.14 -14.17 -16.31
N GLU A 150 1.07 -15.06 -16.66
CA GLU A 150 1.51 -15.26 -18.05
C GLU A 150 0.35 -15.69 -18.97
N LYS A 151 -0.46 -16.66 -18.54
CA LYS A 151 -1.65 -17.12 -19.28
C LYS A 151 -2.64 -15.98 -19.51
N MET A 152 -2.90 -15.17 -18.49
CA MET A 152 -3.81 -14.03 -18.57
C MET A 152 -3.31 -12.93 -19.51
N ILE A 153 -2.00 -12.62 -19.52
CA ILE A 153 -1.38 -11.69 -20.48
C ILE A 153 -1.58 -12.20 -21.91
N ARG A 154 -1.27 -13.47 -22.15
CA ARG A 154 -1.38 -14.07 -23.48
C ARG A 154 -2.81 -14.05 -24.01
N PHE A 155 -3.77 -14.36 -23.16
CA PHE A 155 -5.17 -14.52 -23.56
C PHE A 155 -5.89 -13.19 -23.72
N HIS A 156 -5.75 -12.29 -22.73
CA HIS A 156 -6.53 -11.04 -22.69
C HIS A 156 -5.84 -9.87 -23.37
N LYS A 157 -4.51 -9.93 -23.53
CA LYS A 157 -3.68 -8.83 -24.08
C LYS A 157 -4.05 -7.47 -23.45
N PRO A 158 -3.88 -7.32 -22.13
CA PRO A 158 -4.25 -6.08 -21.43
C PRO A 158 -3.36 -4.91 -21.85
N GLN A 159 -3.89 -3.71 -21.90
CA GLN A 159 -3.12 -2.49 -22.17
C GLN A 159 -2.23 -2.12 -20.98
N LEU A 160 -2.59 -2.57 -19.77
CA LEU A 160 -1.85 -2.31 -18.56
C LEU A 160 -1.75 -3.57 -17.69
N ILE A 161 -0.56 -3.83 -17.18
CA ILE A 161 -0.28 -4.85 -16.17
C ILE A 161 0.12 -4.11 -14.90
N LEU A 162 -0.61 -4.36 -13.81
CA LEU A 162 -0.44 -3.71 -12.52
C LEU A 162 0.03 -4.72 -11.49
N ALA A 163 1.20 -4.47 -10.91
CA ALA A 163 1.70 -5.18 -9.75
C ALA A 163 1.63 -4.31 -8.50
N GLY A 164 1.59 -4.94 -7.35
CA GLY A 164 1.47 -4.30 -6.04
C GLY A 164 0.31 -4.86 -5.25
N ALA A 165 0.41 -4.81 -3.94
CA ALA A 165 -0.55 -5.42 -3.05
C ALA A 165 -0.72 -4.62 -1.74
N SER A 166 -1.90 -4.74 -1.14
CA SER A 166 -2.22 -4.20 0.18
C SER A 166 -2.17 -5.25 1.29
N ALA A 167 -2.28 -6.53 0.92
CA ALA A 167 -2.35 -7.63 1.87
C ALA A 167 -1.64 -8.88 1.32
N TYR A 168 -0.41 -8.72 0.86
CA TYR A 168 0.48 -9.79 0.42
C TYR A 168 1.78 -9.72 1.21
N SER A 169 2.11 -10.81 1.90
CA SER A 169 3.18 -10.85 2.89
C SER A 169 4.54 -11.30 2.32
N ARG A 170 4.63 -11.60 1.03
CA ARG A 170 5.87 -12.06 0.40
C ARG A 170 6.45 -11.04 -0.56
N GLU A 171 7.70 -11.21 -0.92
CA GLU A 171 8.35 -10.41 -1.94
C GLU A 171 7.66 -10.59 -3.30
N ILE A 172 7.50 -9.49 -4.05
CA ILE A 172 6.97 -9.49 -5.42
C ILE A 172 8.16 -9.44 -6.38
N ASP A 173 8.30 -10.46 -7.22
CA ASP A 173 9.35 -10.53 -8.24
C ASP A 173 8.97 -9.69 -9.47
N PHE A 174 9.33 -8.41 -9.43
CA PHE A 174 9.06 -7.47 -10.53
C PHE A 174 9.88 -7.79 -11.78
N GLN A 175 11.07 -8.38 -11.62
CA GLN A 175 11.91 -8.81 -12.75
C GLN A 175 11.20 -9.93 -13.52
N ARG A 176 10.68 -10.93 -12.83
CA ARG A 176 9.93 -12.03 -13.44
C ARG A 176 8.70 -11.52 -14.19
N ILE A 177 7.96 -10.56 -13.63
CA ILE A 177 6.83 -9.93 -14.33
C ILE A 177 7.30 -9.22 -15.59
N ARG A 178 8.38 -8.44 -15.54
CA ARG A 178 8.95 -7.75 -16.71
C ARG A 178 9.41 -8.75 -17.77
N ASP A 179 10.04 -9.86 -17.37
CA ASP A 179 10.50 -10.90 -18.29
C ASP A 179 9.32 -11.59 -19.01
N ILE A 180 8.25 -11.88 -18.28
CA ILE A 180 7.00 -12.39 -18.86
C ILE A 180 6.44 -11.39 -19.88
N ILE A 181 6.37 -10.09 -19.54
CA ILE A 181 5.91 -9.04 -20.47
C ILE A 181 6.78 -9.01 -21.71
N ASN A 182 8.10 -9.01 -21.55
CA ASN A 182 9.06 -8.94 -22.65
C ASN A 182 8.93 -10.13 -23.61
N LYS A 183 8.64 -11.33 -23.09
CA LYS A 183 8.42 -12.55 -23.88
C LYS A 183 7.32 -12.35 -24.92
N TYR A 184 6.28 -11.58 -24.63
CA TYR A 184 5.17 -11.31 -25.55
C TYR A 184 5.36 -10.05 -26.39
N THR A 185 6.28 -9.18 -26.03
CA THR A 185 6.59 -7.95 -26.78
C THR A 185 7.74 -8.13 -27.77
N THR A 186 8.74 -8.97 -27.44
CA THR A 186 9.96 -9.17 -28.24
C THR A 186 9.82 -10.23 -29.32
N PHE A 187 8.88 -11.15 -29.23
CA PHE A 187 8.73 -12.27 -30.16
C PHE A 187 8.43 -11.86 -31.64
N ASN A 188 8.20 -10.57 -31.89
CA ASN A 188 7.91 -10.01 -33.21
C ASN A 188 9.03 -9.11 -33.77
N LEU A 189 10.25 -9.11 -33.17
CA LEU A 189 11.35 -8.26 -33.65
C LEU A 189 11.88 -8.67 -35.03
N ASN A 190 11.61 -9.89 -35.49
CA ASN A 190 12.11 -10.44 -36.75
C ASN A 190 11.12 -10.46 -37.91
N LEU A 191 9.91 -9.98 -37.75
CA LEU A 191 8.90 -9.95 -38.81
C LEU A 191 8.33 -8.53 -38.92
N ASP A 192 8.55 -7.91 -40.04
CA ASP A 192 7.97 -6.70 -40.63
C ASP A 192 7.16 -5.75 -39.70
N TRP A 193 7.35 -4.44 -39.91
CA TRP A 193 6.61 -3.36 -39.28
C TRP A 193 5.11 -3.72 -39.18
N ASN A 194 4.67 -4.15 -38.00
CA ASN A 194 3.27 -4.47 -37.71
C ASN A 194 2.67 -3.34 -36.86
N PRO A 195 1.72 -2.56 -37.38
CA PRO A 195 1.06 -1.48 -36.64
C PRO A 195 0.23 -1.99 -35.45
N ASN A 196 -0.04 -3.30 -35.35
CA ASN A 196 -0.79 -3.92 -34.27
C ASN A 196 0.11 -4.50 -33.17
N ARG A 197 1.30 -3.97 -32.99
CA ARG A 197 2.26 -4.42 -32.00
C ARG A 197 1.70 -4.22 -30.59
N TYR A 198 1.66 -5.30 -29.78
CA TYR A 198 1.19 -5.29 -28.41
C TYR A 198 2.32 -4.88 -27.45
N PHE A 199 2.14 -3.77 -26.75
CA PHE A 199 3.05 -3.25 -25.71
C PHE A 199 2.23 -2.78 -24.53
N PRO A 200 2.00 -3.64 -23.53
CA PRO A 200 1.33 -3.19 -22.31
C PRO A 200 2.24 -2.30 -21.48
N TYR A 201 1.67 -1.31 -20.83
CA TYR A 201 2.36 -0.61 -19.76
C TYR A 201 2.50 -1.51 -18.55
N PHE A 202 3.63 -1.43 -17.87
CA PHE A 202 3.84 -2.07 -16.58
C PHE A 202 3.86 -1.01 -15.49
N ILE A 203 2.86 -1.04 -14.62
CA ILE A 203 2.75 -0.15 -13.46
C ILE A 203 2.96 -0.95 -12.18
N VAL A 204 3.71 -0.38 -11.25
CA VAL A 204 3.89 -0.92 -9.90
C VAL A 204 3.36 0.06 -8.87
N ASP A 205 2.38 -0.36 -8.07
CA ASP A 205 1.98 0.34 -6.85
C ASP A 205 2.77 -0.24 -5.66
N MET A 206 3.85 0.45 -5.26
CA MET A 206 4.70 0.01 -4.16
C MET A 206 4.29 0.59 -2.79
N SER A 207 3.08 1.12 -2.66
CA SER A 207 2.63 1.88 -1.48
C SER A 207 2.91 1.19 -0.14
N HIS A 208 2.70 -0.11 -0.03
CA HIS A 208 2.96 -0.84 1.21
C HIS A 208 4.45 -1.10 1.46
N ILE A 209 5.20 -1.34 0.40
CA ILE A 209 6.60 -1.77 0.48
C ILE A 209 7.61 -0.65 0.20
N ALA A 210 7.14 0.60 -0.02
CA ALA A 210 8.01 1.69 -0.45
C ALA A 210 9.16 1.97 0.52
N GLY A 211 8.95 1.84 1.82
CA GLY A 211 10.02 1.95 2.82
C GLY A 211 11.04 0.81 2.71
N LEU A 212 10.57 -0.42 2.44
CA LEU A 212 11.46 -1.57 2.25
C LEU A 212 12.29 -1.42 0.96
N VAL A 213 11.69 -0.92 -0.12
CA VAL A 213 12.42 -0.62 -1.38
C VAL A 213 13.47 0.46 -1.12
N ALA A 214 13.13 1.53 -0.38
CA ALA A 214 14.07 2.61 -0.04
C ALA A 214 15.25 2.13 0.81
N ALA A 215 15.04 1.15 1.68
CA ALA A 215 16.08 0.58 2.54
C ALA A 215 16.82 -0.63 1.91
N GLY A 216 16.41 -1.09 0.73
CA GLY A 216 16.99 -2.25 0.06
C GLY A 216 16.50 -3.61 0.56
N ASP A 217 15.42 -3.66 1.35
CA ASP A 217 14.83 -4.90 1.91
C ASP A 217 13.78 -5.54 1.00
N HIS A 218 13.51 -4.95 -0.16
CA HIS A 218 12.61 -5.50 -1.19
C HIS A 218 13.16 -5.15 -2.57
N GLN A 219 12.91 -6.03 -3.56
CA GLN A 219 13.30 -5.77 -4.95
C GLN A 219 12.74 -4.42 -5.41
N THR A 220 13.61 -3.62 -6.04
CA THR A 220 13.21 -2.31 -6.59
C THR A 220 12.43 -2.47 -7.91
N PRO A 221 11.32 -1.75 -8.10
CA PRO A 221 10.62 -1.70 -9.39
C PRO A 221 11.25 -0.70 -10.39
N PHE A 222 12.19 0.14 -9.93
CA PHE A 222 12.88 1.11 -10.79
C PHE A 222 13.75 0.40 -11.84
N GLY A 223 13.73 0.91 -13.06
CA GLY A 223 14.36 0.24 -14.21
C GLY A 223 13.47 -0.86 -14.85
N LEU A 224 12.49 -1.40 -14.13
CA LEU A 224 11.59 -2.47 -14.57
C LEU A 224 10.19 -1.96 -14.98
N ALA A 225 9.57 -1.15 -14.16
CA ALA A 225 8.24 -0.57 -14.41
C ALA A 225 8.32 0.65 -15.34
N ASP A 226 7.23 0.95 -16.04
CA ASP A 226 7.10 2.17 -16.84
C ASP A 226 6.63 3.35 -15.97
N ILE A 227 5.75 3.05 -15.00
CA ILE A 227 5.23 4.00 -14.01
C ILE A 227 5.24 3.29 -12.65
N ILE A 228 5.58 4.02 -11.60
CA ILE A 228 5.54 3.55 -10.21
C ILE A 228 4.72 4.54 -9.40
N THR A 229 3.74 4.05 -8.67
CA THR A 229 2.95 4.85 -7.75
C THR A 229 3.26 4.43 -6.31
N THR A 230 3.11 5.36 -5.39
CA THR A 230 3.24 5.06 -3.96
C THR A 230 2.50 6.05 -3.10
N THR A 231 2.25 5.65 -1.86
CA THR A 231 1.88 6.54 -0.76
C THR A 231 3.11 6.88 0.08
N THR A 232 3.07 8.01 0.78
CA THR A 232 4.16 8.44 1.66
C THR A 232 3.96 8.07 3.14
N HIS A 233 2.75 7.66 3.53
CA HIS A 233 2.32 7.56 4.94
C HIS A 233 2.30 6.15 5.55
N LYS A 234 2.82 5.13 4.86
CA LYS A 234 2.86 3.75 5.37
C LYS A 234 4.26 3.43 5.91
N THR A 235 4.99 2.52 5.27
CA THR A 235 6.36 2.19 5.69
C THR A 235 7.34 3.36 5.56
N LEU A 236 7.09 4.31 4.66
CA LEU A 236 7.86 5.55 4.56
C LEU A 236 7.65 6.52 5.74
N ARG A 237 6.62 6.31 6.57
CA ARG A 237 6.23 7.10 7.75
C ARG A 237 6.18 8.62 7.54
N GLY A 238 5.76 9.03 6.33
CA GLY A 238 5.60 10.42 5.93
C GLY A 238 4.17 10.92 6.04
N PRO A 239 3.87 12.10 5.48
CA PRO A 239 2.52 12.66 5.47
C PRO A 239 1.59 11.82 4.59
N ARG A 240 0.27 11.91 4.83
CA ARG A 240 -0.71 11.33 3.93
C ARG A 240 -0.65 12.02 2.57
N GLY A 241 -0.33 11.25 1.53
CA GLY A 241 -0.14 11.74 0.17
C GLY A 241 0.26 10.62 -0.76
N GLY A 242 0.40 10.94 -2.05
CA GLY A 242 0.88 10.03 -3.09
C GLY A 242 2.05 10.62 -3.88
N LEU A 243 2.79 9.76 -4.57
CA LEU A 243 3.84 10.09 -5.52
C LEU A 243 3.65 9.27 -6.78
N ILE A 244 4.08 9.81 -7.92
CA ILE A 244 4.18 9.07 -9.17
C ILE A 244 5.60 9.24 -9.70
N PHE A 245 6.23 8.12 -10.02
CA PHE A 245 7.50 8.08 -10.75
C PHE A 245 7.21 7.48 -12.13
N CYS A 246 7.81 8.02 -13.18
CA CYS A 246 7.65 7.45 -14.51
C CYS A 246 8.91 7.64 -15.35
N LYS A 247 9.05 6.84 -16.40
CA LYS A 247 10.08 7.06 -17.42
C LYS A 247 9.93 8.45 -18.02
N GLN A 248 11.02 9.07 -18.43
CA GLN A 248 11.07 10.47 -18.90
C GLN A 248 10.13 10.76 -20.08
N ASP A 249 9.94 9.79 -20.98
CA ASP A 249 9.02 9.91 -22.13
C ASP A 249 7.54 9.99 -21.73
N LEU A 250 7.20 9.56 -20.51
CA LEU A 250 5.86 9.62 -19.95
C LEU A 250 5.59 10.88 -19.10
N ALA A 251 6.63 11.66 -18.77
CA ALA A 251 6.55 12.79 -17.84
C ALA A 251 5.41 13.76 -18.16
N LYS A 252 5.34 14.22 -19.42
CA LYS A 252 4.28 15.17 -19.85
C LYS A 252 2.87 14.57 -19.73
N LYS A 253 2.72 13.26 -19.98
CA LYS A 253 1.42 12.58 -19.87
C LYS A 253 0.99 12.48 -18.42
N ILE A 254 1.91 12.12 -17.52
CA ILE A 254 1.67 12.02 -16.08
C ILE A 254 1.33 13.40 -15.51
N ASP A 255 2.12 14.44 -15.81
CA ASP A 255 1.86 15.78 -15.31
C ASP A 255 0.49 16.29 -15.78
N SER A 256 0.15 16.10 -17.06
CA SER A 256 -1.16 16.49 -17.61
C SER A 256 -2.31 15.67 -16.99
N ALA A 257 -2.08 14.42 -16.66
CA ALA A 257 -3.08 13.58 -16.02
C ALA A 257 -3.32 13.97 -14.56
N VAL A 258 -2.29 14.41 -13.84
CA VAL A 258 -2.44 14.95 -12.49
C VAL A 258 -3.13 16.32 -12.57
N PHE A 259 -2.53 17.28 -13.22
CA PHE A 259 -3.09 18.61 -13.40
C PHE A 259 -3.06 19.01 -14.90
N PRO A 260 -4.17 19.44 -15.49
CA PRO A 260 -5.47 19.76 -14.86
C PRO A 260 -6.52 18.63 -14.90
N ASN A 261 -6.14 17.39 -15.28
CA ASN A 261 -7.17 16.37 -15.55
C ASN A 261 -7.88 15.86 -14.27
N ILE A 262 -7.13 15.51 -13.23
CA ILE A 262 -7.69 14.86 -12.04
C ILE A 262 -7.72 15.78 -10.82
N GLN A 263 -6.73 16.65 -10.68
CA GLN A 263 -6.57 17.56 -9.56
C GLN A 263 -6.54 19.03 -10.02
N GLY A 264 -6.87 19.94 -9.09
CA GLY A 264 -6.58 21.38 -9.16
C GLY A 264 -5.28 21.72 -8.43
N GLY A 265 -5.33 22.72 -7.55
CA GLY A 265 -4.17 23.18 -6.78
C GLY A 265 -3.56 22.09 -5.92
N PRO A 266 -2.24 21.92 -5.96
CA PRO A 266 -1.54 20.98 -5.08
C PRO A 266 -1.53 21.48 -3.63
N HIS A 267 -1.45 20.55 -2.67
CA HIS A 267 -1.29 20.86 -1.25
C HIS A 267 0.19 21.14 -0.94
N MET A 268 0.59 22.41 -0.99
CA MET A 268 2.00 22.80 -0.86
C MET A 268 2.58 22.46 0.52
N HIS A 269 1.80 22.55 1.60
CA HIS A 269 2.18 22.09 2.92
C HIS A 269 2.43 20.56 2.99
N VAL A 270 1.67 19.78 2.22
CA VAL A 270 1.93 18.34 2.10
C VAL A 270 3.18 18.06 1.26
N ILE A 271 3.46 18.87 0.23
CA ILE A 271 4.71 18.75 -0.55
C ILE A 271 5.92 19.08 0.33
N ALA A 272 5.83 20.11 1.20
CA ALA A 272 6.87 20.40 2.19
C ALA A 272 7.12 19.22 3.13
N ALA A 273 6.05 18.63 3.65
CA ALA A 273 6.12 17.45 4.50
C ALA A 273 6.66 16.21 3.76
N LYS A 274 6.36 16.06 2.47
CA LYS A 274 6.95 15.00 1.61
C LYS A 274 8.45 15.22 1.39
N ALA A 275 8.92 16.45 1.29
CA ALA A 275 10.34 16.75 1.15
C ALA A 275 11.11 16.33 2.41
N ILE A 276 10.62 16.69 3.61
CA ILE A 276 11.21 16.25 4.88
C ILE A 276 11.18 14.71 5.00
N CYS A 277 10.07 14.07 4.62
CA CYS A 277 9.98 12.62 4.59
C CYS A 277 11.05 11.97 3.71
N ALA A 278 11.36 12.59 2.56
CA ALA A 278 12.43 12.10 1.67
C ALA A 278 13.82 12.30 2.28
N GLU A 279 14.08 13.40 2.98
CA GLU A 279 15.30 13.60 3.74
C GLU A 279 15.47 12.55 4.85
N GLU A 280 14.42 12.32 5.64
CA GLU A 280 14.43 11.28 6.69
C GLU A 280 14.67 9.89 6.10
N ALA A 281 14.08 9.56 4.95
CA ALA A 281 14.21 8.26 4.29
C ALA A 281 15.63 7.96 3.78
N GLN A 282 16.48 8.96 3.65
CA GLN A 282 17.90 8.81 3.25
C GLN A 282 18.83 8.56 4.45
N THR A 283 18.32 8.63 5.67
CA THR A 283 19.16 8.49 6.87
C THR A 283 19.45 7.03 7.20
N PRO A 284 20.62 6.72 7.80
CA PRO A 284 20.89 5.37 8.34
C PRO A 284 19.87 4.94 9.40
N GLU A 285 19.29 5.89 10.14
CA GLU A 285 18.23 5.67 11.13
C GLU A 285 16.99 5.08 10.49
N PHE A 286 16.61 5.59 9.33
CA PHE A 286 15.48 5.07 8.57
C PHE A 286 15.72 3.65 8.09
N ALA A 287 16.90 3.36 7.56
CA ALA A 287 17.25 2.00 7.14
C ALA A 287 17.17 1.02 8.32
N ARG A 288 17.74 1.40 9.49
CA ARG A 288 17.64 0.59 10.72
C ARG A 288 16.19 0.37 11.16
N TYR A 289 15.35 1.41 11.06
CA TYR A 289 13.92 1.31 11.36
C TYR A 289 13.25 0.27 10.45
N ILE A 290 13.46 0.33 9.14
CA ILE A 290 12.84 -0.61 8.18
C ILE A 290 13.31 -2.04 8.41
N HIS A 291 14.61 -2.28 8.58
CA HIS A 291 15.14 -3.61 8.92
C HIS A 291 14.48 -4.16 10.20
N GLN A 292 14.29 -3.29 11.21
CA GLN A 292 13.62 -3.69 12.46
C GLN A 292 12.14 -3.96 12.24
N VAL A 293 11.44 -3.23 11.35
CA VAL A 293 10.03 -3.48 11.00
C VAL A 293 9.88 -4.87 10.39
N ALA A 294 10.70 -5.22 9.40
CA ALA A 294 10.64 -6.52 8.75
C ALA A 294 11.01 -7.67 9.73
N PHE A 295 12.03 -7.45 10.56
CA PHE A 295 12.42 -8.40 11.60
C PHE A 295 11.29 -8.62 12.62
N ASN A 296 10.68 -7.57 13.13
CA ASN A 296 9.58 -7.66 14.09
C ASN A 296 8.36 -8.38 13.50
N ALA A 297 8.04 -8.14 12.21
CA ALA A 297 6.94 -8.81 11.53
C ALA A 297 7.18 -10.32 11.41
N ARG A 298 8.41 -10.71 11.07
CA ARG A 298 8.81 -12.11 10.95
C ARG A 298 8.70 -12.82 12.29
N GLU A 299 9.28 -12.27 13.35
CA GLU A 299 9.26 -12.87 14.69
C GLU A 299 7.85 -12.96 15.27
N MET A 300 7.01 -11.93 15.04
CA MET A 300 5.62 -11.95 15.46
C MET A 300 4.81 -13.02 14.71
N ALA A 301 5.02 -13.16 13.40
CA ALA A 301 4.39 -14.20 12.59
C ALA A 301 4.81 -15.61 13.01
N GLU A 302 6.10 -15.82 13.30
CA GLU A 302 6.63 -17.09 13.83
C GLU A 302 6.03 -17.43 15.18
N GLU A 303 5.80 -16.45 16.05
CA GLU A 303 5.15 -16.70 17.33
C GLU A 303 3.71 -17.17 17.15
N PHE A 304 2.94 -16.57 16.24
CA PHE A 304 1.61 -17.08 15.91
C PHE A 304 1.63 -18.50 15.36
N ILE A 305 2.61 -18.85 14.53
CA ILE A 305 2.79 -20.24 14.05
C ILE A 305 3.09 -21.18 15.23
N ARG A 306 3.96 -20.78 16.18
CA ARG A 306 4.26 -21.57 17.40
C ARG A 306 3.04 -21.78 18.29
N LEU A 307 2.14 -20.79 18.33
CA LEU A 307 0.85 -20.88 19.01
C LEU A 307 -0.19 -21.73 18.25
N GLY A 308 0.12 -22.24 17.05
CA GLY A 308 -0.77 -23.08 16.26
C GLY A 308 -1.68 -22.34 15.29
N TYR A 309 -1.51 -21.02 15.11
CA TYR A 309 -2.29 -20.24 14.15
C TYR A 309 -1.78 -20.44 12.73
N LYS A 310 -2.70 -20.39 11.77
CA LYS A 310 -2.33 -20.43 10.36
C LYS A 310 -1.97 -19.02 9.87
N VAL A 311 -0.67 -18.75 9.73
CA VAL A 311 -0.17 -17.57 9.02
C VAL A 311 -0.18 -17.87 7.53
N VAL A 312 -0.81 -17.01 6.73
CA VAL A 312 -0.86 -17.15 5.25
C VAL A 312 0.57 -17.14 4.70
N THR A 313 0.86 -18.02 3.74
CA THR A 313 2.21 -18.29 3.20
C THR A 313 3.24 -18.84 4.19
N GLY A 314 2.85 -19.13 5.44
CA GLY A 314 3.78 -19.61 6.46
C GLY A 314 4.78 -18.57 6.97
N GLY A 315 4.48 -17.27 6.84
CA GLY A 315 5.35 -16.20 7.35
C GLY A 315 5.28 -14.91 6.52
N THR A 316 6.32 -14.07 6.64
CA THR A 316 6.39 -12.79 5.92
C THR A 316 7.82 -12.41 5.55
N ASP A 317 7.96 -11.71 4.41
CA ASP A 317 9.20 -11.09 3.94
C ASP A 317 9.18 -9.56 4.12
N ASN A 318 8.05 -8.99 4.57
CA ASN A 318 7.86 -7.55 4.68
C ASN A 318 7.34 -7.10 6.06
N HIS A 319 6.61 -5.99 6.14
CA HIS A 319 6.15 -5.34 7.36
C HIS A 319 4.82 -5.87 7.91
N MET A 320 4.21 -6.86 7.27
CA MET A 320 2.88 -7.36 7.65
C MET A 320 2.73 -8.86 7.37
N PHE A 321 1.73 -9.47 8.00
CA PHE A 321 1.28 -10.83 7.71
C PHE A 321 -0.23 -10.95 7.93
N LEU A 322 -0.78 -12.07 7.45
CA LEU A 322 -2.19 -12.42 7.57
C LEU A 322 -2.35 -13.66 8.44
N ILE A 323 -3.32 -13.65 9.33
CA ILE A 323 -3.76 -14.82 10.08
C ILE A 323 -5.05 -15.32 9.47
N ASP A 324 -5.09 -16.59 9.05
CA ASP A 324 -6.27 -17.29 8.56
C ASP A 324 -6.94 -18.04 9.72
N LEU A 325 -8.08 -17.55 10.16
CA LEU A 325 -8.87 -18.10 11.26
C LEU A 325 -9.76 -19.28 10.81
N SER A 326 -9.98 -19.46 9.51
CA SER A 326 -10.97 -20.42 8.99
C SER A 326 -10.74 -21.86 9.44
N LYS A 327 -9.50 -22.22 9.75
CA LYS A 327 -9.11 -23.59 10.17
C LYS A 327 -8.93 -23.72 11.67
N THR A 328 -8.48 -22.67 12.33
CA THR A 328 -8.13 -22.70 13.77
C THR A 328 -9.30 -22.18 14.63
N HIS A 329 -10.05 -21.21 14.14
CA HIS A 329 -11.14 -20.53 14.86
C HIS A 329 -12.37 -20.39 13.95
N PRO A 330 -13.02 -21.53 13.54
CA PRO A 330 -14.05 -21.54 12.52
C PRO A 330 -15.35 -20.79 12.93
N HIS A 331 -15.57 -20.56 14.21
CA HIS A 331 -16.76 -19.87 14.71
C HIS A 331 -16.56 -18.35 14.78
N VAL A 332 -15.33 -17.86 14.65
CA VAL A 332 -14.99 -16.45 14.76
C VAL A 332 -14.75 -15.84 13.37
N THR A 333 -15.20 -14.60 13.15
CA THR A 333 -14.93 -13.83 11.93
C THR A 333 -13.82 -12.81 12.18
N GLY A 334 -13.15 -12.37 11.11
CA GLY A 334 -12.17 -11.28 11.21
C GLY A 334 -12.78 -9.99 11.80
N LYS A 335 -14.09 -9.74 11.53
CA LYS A 335 -14.81 -8.60 12.12
C LYS A 335 -14.95 -8.73 13.64
N MET A 336 -15.32 -9.91 14.12
CA MET A 336 -15.44 -10.16 15.57
C MET A 336 -14.10 -9.98 16.27
N VAL A 337 -13.02 -10.47 15.67
CA VAL A 337 -11.67 -10.31 16.22
C VAL A 337 -11.25 -8.84 16.24
N GLN A 338 -11.46 -8.10 15.14
CA GLN A 338 -11.17 -6.68 15.08
C GLN A 338 -11.89 -5.92 16.21
N ASP A 339 -13.20 -6.15 16.38
CA ASP A 339 -14.00 -5.47 17.41
C ASP A 339 -13.56 -5.87 18.83
N LYS A 340 -13.25 -7.14 19.04
CA LYS A 340 -12.79 -7.62 20.35
C LYS A 340 -11.43 -7.06 20.74
N LEU A 341 -10.49 -6.99 19.81
CA LEU A 341 -9.17 -6.43 20.07
C LEU A 341 -9.22 -4.91 20.34
N ASP A 342 -10.13 -4.19 19.68
CA ASP A 342 -10.37 -2.75 19.96
C ASP A 342 -10.77 -2.51 21.43
N GLU A 343 -11.51 -3.45 22.08
CA GLU A 343 -11.83 -3.35 23.51
C GLU A 343 -10.57 -3.39 24.40
N TYR A 344 -9.50 -4.02 23.92
CA TYR A 344 -8.19 -4.09 24.58
C TYR A 344 -7.18 -3.05 24.07
N LEU A 345 -7.66 -2.05 23.32
CA LEU A 345 -6.83 -1.02 22.68
C LEU A 345 -5.75 -1.58 21.73
N ILE A 346 -6.01 -2.74 21.13
CA ILE A 346 -5.17 -3.36 20.10
C ILE A 346 -5.89 -3.20 18.76
N THR A 347 -5.36 -2.36 17.88
CA THR A 347 -5.99 -2.02 16.61
C THR A 347 -5.42 -2.87 15.48
N VAL A 348 -6.27 -3.69 14.86
CA VAL A 348 -5.99 -4.49 13.67
C VAL A 348 -7.11 -4.27 12.63
N ASN A 349 -6.93 -4.73 11.40
CA ASN A 349 -8.05 -4.76 10.46
C ASN A 349 -8.43 -6.20 10.07
N LYS A 350 -9.75 -6.46 9.96
CA LYS A 350 -10.24 -7.64 9.28
C LYS A 350 -9.74 -7.69 7.85
N ASN A 351 -9.43 -8.88 7.34
CA ASN A 351 -8.90 -9.07 6.00
C ASN A 351 -9.39 -10.37 5.39
N MET A 352 -9.72 -10.35 4.10
CA MET A 352 -9.94 -11.57 3.33
C MET A 352 -8.66 -12.41 3.30
N VAL A 353 -8.80 -13.72 3.31
CA VAL A 353 -7.67 -14.67 3.14
C VAL A 353 -7.84 -15.41 1.81
N PRO A 354 -6.77 -15.98 1.24
CA PRO A 354 -6.88 -16.74 0.00
C PRO A 354 -7.95 -17.84 0.09
N GLY A 355 -8.90 -17.82 -0.85
CA GLY A 355 -10.02 -18.77 -0.87
C GLY A 355 -11.12 -18.52 0.17
N ASP A 356 -11.16 -17.32 0.77
CA ASP A 356 -12.15 -16.95 1.78
C ASP A 356 -13.59 -17.13 1.26
N GLN A 357 -14.41 -17.82 2.05
CA GLN A 357 -15.82 -18.08 1.73
C GLN A 357 -16.78 -17.08 2.38
N ARG A 358 -16.28 -16.26 3.30
CA ARG A 358 -17.06 -15.24 3.99
C ARG A 358 -17.15 -13.95 3.17
N LYS A 359 -18.15 -13.14 3.46
CA LYS A 359 -18.31 -11.82 2.82
C LYS A 359 -17.20 -10.86 3.25
N PRO A 360 -16.84 -9.86 2.43
CA PRO A 360 -15.84 -8.83 2.79
C PRO A 360 -16.18 -8.03 4.06
N SER A 361 -17.47 -8.00 4.46
CA SER A 361 -17.91 -7.36 5.71
C SER A 361 -17.51 -8.14 6.96
N GLU A 362 -17.29 -9.45 6.84
CA GLU A 362 -17.02 -10.38 7.95
C GLU A 362 -15.57 -10.88 7.93
N THR A 363 -15.12 -11.40 6.79
CA THR A 363 -13.80 -12.02 6.51
C THR A 363 -13.46 -13.23 7.40
N SER A 364 -12.52 -14.04 6.96
CA SER A 364 -11.98 -15.15 7.75
C SER A 364 -10.59 -14.89 8.32
N GLY A 365 -10.08 -13.68 8.19
CA GLY A 365 -8.75 -13.35 8.68
C GLY A 365 -8.62 -11.93 9.21
N ILE A 366 -7.44 -11.69 9.77
CA ILE A 366 -6.97 -10.38 10.18
C ILE A 366 -5.60 -10.11 9.56
N ARG A 367 -5.30 -8.82 9.32
CA ARG A 367 -3.99 -8.35 8.87
C ARG A 367 -3.31 -7.63 10.04
N ILE A 368 -2.03 -7.98 10.28
CA ILE A 368 -1.18 -7.40 11.31
C ILE A 368 0.03 -6.78 10.64
N GLY A 369 0.38 -5.55 11.02
CA GLY A 369 1.57 -4.83 10.60
C GLY A 369 2.37 -4.32 11.78
N THR A 370 3.67 -4.13 11.60
CA THR A 370 4.60 -3.79 12.69
C THR A 370 5.19 -2.39 12.59
N ALA A 371 4.91 -1.64 11.50
CA ALA A 371 5.57 -0.37 11.21
C ALA A 371 5.31 0.69 12.30
N ALA A 372 4.05 0.91 12.70
CA ALA A 372 3.68 1.93 13.66
C ALA A 372 4.34 1.71 15.04
N MET A 373 4.26 0.50 15.58
CA MET A 373 4.83 0.20 16.89
C MET A 373 6.35 0.12 16.85
N THR A 374 6.97 -0.23 15.72
CA THR A 374 8.43 -0.12 15.55
C THR A 374 8.87 1.35 15.55
N THR A 375 8.12 2.27 14.94
CA THR A 375 8.35 3.72 15.06
C THR A 375 8.28 4.20 16.52
N ARG A 376 7.44 3.56 17.33
CA ARG A 376 7.35 3.80 18.79
C ARG A 376 8.39 3.01 19.60
N ASN A 377 9.45 2.52 18.95
CA ASN A 377 10.57 1.78 19.55
C ASN A 377 10.19 0.46 20.23
N TRP A 378 9.10 -0.19 19.80
CA TRP A 378 8.82 -1.54 20.25
C TRP A 378 9.90 -2.50 19.79
N THR A 379 10.35 -3.30 20.72
CA THR A 379 11.31 -4.37 20.49
C THR A 379 10.60 -5.66 20.06
N CYS A 380 11.32 -6.57 19.43
CA CYS A 380 10.83 -7.91 19.08
C CYS A 380 10.13 -8.63 20.25
N ARG A 381 10.66 -8.50 21.49
CA ARG A 381 10.05 -9.10 22.68
C ARG A 381 8.64 -8.59 22.96
N GLN A 382 8.38 -7.30 22.71
CA GLN A 382 7.04 -6.72 22.89
C GLN A 382 6.07 -7.22 21.83
N PHE A 383 6.51 -7.38 20.57
CA PHE A 383 5.71 -7.99 19.52
C PHE A 383 5.38 -9.45 19.80
N ILE A 384 6.34 -10.25 20.28
CA ILE A 384 6.11 -11.63 20.71
C ILE A 384 5.11 -11.69 21.87
N ALA A 385 5.26 -10.82 22.87
CA ALA A 385 4.31 -10.76 23.99
C ALA A 385 2.90 -10.36 23.51
N CYS A 386 2.80 -9.40 22.60
CA CYS A 386 1.54 -8.98 22.00
C CYS A 386 0.89 -10.12 21.21
N ALA A 387 1.65 -10.90 20.44
CA ALA A 387 1.14 -12.09 19.74
C ALA A 387 0.49 -13.10 20.70
N ARG A 388 1.12 -13.34 21.84
CA ARG A 388 0.58 -14.23 22.90
C ARG A 388 -0.72 -13.69 23.49
N ILE A 389 -0.78 -12.38 23.78
CA ILE A 389 -2.00 -11.73 24.29
C ILE A 389 -3.13 -11.85 23.28
N ILE A 390 -2.85 -11.53 22.00
CA ILE A 390 -3.82 -11.68 20.92
C ILE A 390 -4.28 -13.14 20.81
N GLY A 391 -3.35 -14.10 20.89
CA GLY A 391 -3.67 -15.53 20.89
C GLY A 391 -4.67 -15.90 21.99
N CYS A 392 -4.42 -15.52 23.24
CA CYS A 392 -5.34 -15.77 24.35
C CYS A 392 -6.74 -15.17 24.09
N ILE A 393 -6.80 -13.92 23.58
CA ILE A 393 -8.08 -13.27 23.27
C ILE A 393 -8.84 -14.01 22.16
N LEU A 394 -8.13 -14.51 21.15
CA LEU A 394 -8.73 -15.29 20.05
C LEU A 394 -9.29 -16.64 20.57
N ASP A 395 -8.53 -17.36 21.39
CA ASP A 395 -8.95 -18.64 21.96
C ASP A 395 -10.18 -18.48 22.85
N ASP A 396 -10.21 -17.43 23.68
CA ASP A 396 -11.37 -17.11 24.53
C ASP A 396 -12.60 -16.75 23.67
N LEU A 397 -12.43 -15.91 22.64
CA LEU A 397 -13.51 -15.52 21.73
C LEU A 397 -14.09 -16.72 20.97
N GLU A 398 -13.25 -17.65 20.49
CA GLU A 398 -13.70 -18.88 19.83
C GLU A 398 -14.54 -19.75 20.77
N LYS A 399 -14.07 -19.90 22.03
CA LYS A 399 -14.78 -20.68 23.05
C LYS A 399 -16.15 -20.07 23.36
N GLU A 400 -16.21 -18.77 23.66
CA GLU A 400 -17.44 -18.04 23.92
C GLU A 400 -18.44 -18.17 22.75
N THR A 401 -17.97 -17.98 21.53
CA THR A 401 -18.81 -18.03 20.31
C THR A 401 -19.33 -19.45 20.09
N ARG A 402 -18.52 -20.48 20.31
CA ARG A 402 -18.94 -21.89 20.19
C ARG A 402 -20.00 -22.26 21.21
N GLU A 403 -19.86 -21.81 22.45
CA GLU A 403 -20.82 -22.06 23.54
C GLU A 403 -22.16 -21.38 23.25
N LEU A 404 -22.15 -20.15 22.76
CA LEU A 404 -23.36 -19.44 22.32
C LEU A 404 -24.08 -20.19 21.18
N ASN A 405 -23.36 -20.60 20.15
CA ASN A 405 -23.93 -21.32 19.00
C ASN A 405 -24.52 -22.67 19.42
N SER A 406 -23.89 -23.38 20.35
CA SER A 406 -24.41 -24.66 20.87
C SER A 406 -25.69 -24.49 21.69
N SER A 407 -25.80 -23.40 22.43
CA SER A 407 -27.00 -23.09 23.25
C SER A 407 -28.22 -22.69 22.41
N PHE A 408 -28.04 -22.17 21.20
CA PHE A 408 -29.08 -21.86 20.25
C PHE A 408 -29.58 -23.09 19.48
N ASN A 409 -28.66 -24.00 19.07
CA ASN A 409 -28.99 -25.22 18.34
C ASN A 409 -29.61 -26.35 19.21
N GLY A 410 -29.51 -26.24 20.53
CA GLY A 410 -30.11 -27.21 21.46
C GLY A 410 -31.56 -26.90 21.89
N LYS A 411 -32.22 -25.92 21.27
CA LYS A 411 -33.59 -25.50 21.56
C LYS A 411 -34.60 -25.80 20.43
N GLU A 412 -34.21 -26.65 19.44
CA GLU A 412 -35.13 -27.17 18.42
C GLU A 412 -35.61 -28.60 18.77
#